data_dcc7ac23e6aa2a17764c3cecaa395cc8
#
_entry.id   dcc7ac23e6aa2a17764c3cecaa395cc8
#
_cell.length_a   1.000
_cell.length_b   1.000
_cell.length_c   1.000
_cell.angle_alpha   90.00
_cell.angle_beta   90.00
_cell.angle_gamma   90.00
#
_symmetry.space_group_name_H-M   'P 1'
#
loop_
_entity.id
_entity.type
_entity.pdbx_description
1 polymer ?
#
loop_
_entity_poly.entity_id
_entity_poly.type
_entity_poly.pdbx_seq_one_letter_code
_entity_poly.pdbx_strand_id
1 'polypeptide(L)'
;MADRVLLVDDDPDTLRLVSIMLQRQGYDVGAASSGTQALSMIEKEQPDLILLDVMMPDIDGFEVARRIRSNPPSANVPIIMFTAKAQVEDRVKGFEAGADDYLTKPTQPRELFAHMKAVLNRSKIPDTTISSKLPSDRGQVIGVIANKGGIGVTTLAINLAFILHKEYRKDVILADFRPGQGQIGLDLGYRKTDGVNYIFEKNPNEVNTEMLTEKLEHHPSGVHILLASHHPRDSRFIDHAEHYEQITAHLSAAANYLVIDLGAPLSRTNRKIIPLCDKIVLVVEPVPNTLTQAKLLLDDFPQFGIDVNRIHVALVNRVQSGVQLSWSQVQEKLDRSLTVIFTPIPELAYQSSADGVPVIIQHSDSLTTQQYHKLAAKLL
;
A
#
# COMPACT_ATOMS: atom_id res chain seq x y z
N MET A 1 -14.77 -2.35 26.66
CA MET A 1 -16.12 -2.87 26.36
C MET A 1 -15.96 -4.02 25.39
N ALA A 2 -16.88 -4.99 25.35
CA ALA A 2 -16.87 -6.04 24.34
C ALA A 2 -17.25 -5.45 22.99
N ASP A 3 -16.60 -5.89 21.90
CA ASP A 3 -16.96 -5.45 20.57
C ASP A 3 -18.32 -6.01 20.17
N ARG A 4 -19.16 -5.15 19.61
CA ARG A 4 -20.50 -5.51 19.18
C ARG A 4 -20.49 -5.96 17.72
N VAL A 5 -20.92 -7.19 17.48
CA VAL A 5 -21.00 -7.81 16.16
C VAL A 5 -22.45 -8.02 15.77
N LEU A 6 -22.88 -7.48 14.64
CA LEU A 6 -24.17 -7.77 14.04
C LEU A 6 -24.03 -8.93 13.04
N LEU A 7 -24.65 -10.06 13.36
CA LEU A 7 -24.72 -11.21 12.48
C LEU A 7 -26.06 -11.17 11.70
N VAL A 8 -25.97 -11.20 10.38
CA VAL A 8 -27.14 -11.13 9.47
C VAL A 8 -27.15 -12.36 8.58
N ASP A 9 -28.19 -13.19 8.71
CA ASP A 9 -28.33 -14.46 8.03
C ASP A 9 -29.80 -14.89 8.07
N ASP A 10 -30.35 -15.44 7.01
CA ASP A 10 -31.73 -15.91 6.98
C ASP A 10 -31.90 -17.33 7.55
N ASP A 11 -30.78 -18.07 7.70
CA ASP A 11 -30.77 -19.39 8.30
C ASP A 11 -30.70 -19.32 9.85
N PRO A 12 -31.76 -19.72 10.58
CA PRO A 12 -31.77 -19.65 12.06
C PRO A 12 -30.73 -20.55 12.73
N ASP A 13 -30.33 -21.66 12.10
CA ASP A 13 -29.32 -22.55 12.65
C ASP A 13 -27.93 -21.90 12.56
N THR A 14 -27.61 -21.24 11.45
CA THR A 14 -26.42 -20.44 11.28
C THR A 14 -26.39 -19.29 12.29
N LEU A 15 -27.46 -18.51 12.42
CA LEU A 15 -27.55 -17.44 13.41
C LEU A 15 -27.26 -17.96 14.81
N ARG A 16 -27.89 -19.07 15.22
CA ARG A 16 -27.70 -19.66 16.54
C ARG A 16 -26.28 -20.13 16.79
N LEU A 17 -25.73 -20.91 15.84
CA LEU A 17 -24.40 -21.52 15.98
C LEU A 17 -23.30 -20.44 16.03
N VAL A 18 -23.31 -19.52 15.07
CA VAL A 18 -22.31 -18.47 14.95
C VAL A 18 -22.40 -17.51 16.15
N SER A 19 -23.62 -17.13 16.57
CA SER A 19 -23.82 -16.28 17.76
C SER A 19 -23.20 -16.89 19.03
N ILE A 20 -23.43 -18.20 19.26
CA ILE A 20 -22.85 -18.88 20.41
C ILE A 20 -21.31 -18.88 20.33
N MET A 21 -20.76 -19.10 19.12
CA MET A 21 -19.32 -19.09 18.90
C MET A 21 -18.70 -17.72 19.19
N LEU A 22 -19.33 -16.64 18.71
CA LEU A 22 -18.88 -15.27 18.92
C LEU A 22 -18.98 -14.87 20.40
N GLN A 23 -20.11 -15.17 21.07
CA GLN A 23 -20.29 -14.90 22.50
C GLN A 23 -19.24 -15.59 23.37
N ARG A 24 -18.87 -16.84 23.04
CA ARG A 24 -17.79 -17.57 23.74
C ARG A 24 -16.41 -16.92 23.58
N GLN A 25 -16.21 -16.12 22.55
CA GLN A 25 -14.99 -15.33 22.34
C GLN A 25 -15.07 -13.93 22.98
N GLY A 26 -16.17 -13.60 23.63
CA GLY A 26 -16.34 -12.37 24.36
C GLY A 26 -16.94 -11.21 23.54
N TYR A 27 -17.50 -11.48 22.35
CA TYR A 27 -18.22 -10.48 21.57
C TYR A 27 -19.65 -10.27 22.08
N ASP A 28 -20.15 -9.03 21.99
CA ASP A 28 -21.59 -8.74 22.13
C ASP A 28 -22.26 -8.96 20.75
N VAL A 29 -23.30 -9.81 20.69
CA VAL A 29 -23.83 -10.27 19.40
C VAL A 29 -25.29 -9.86 19.24
N GLY A 30 -25.53 -9.01 18.25
CA GLY A 30 -26.85 -8.79 17.66
C GLY A 30 -27.09 -9.75 16.51
N ALA A 31 -28.31 -10.27 16.37
CA ALA A 31 -28.70 -11.17 15.30
C ALA A 31 -29.89 -10.60 14.51
N ALA A 32 -29.79 -10.59 13.19
CA ALA A 32 -30.86 -10.20 12.26
C ALA A 32 -31.11 -11.33 11.26
N SER A 33 -32.37 -11.70 11.08
CA SER A 33 -32.78 -12.77 10.15
C SER A 33 -33.17 -12.27 8.76
N SER A 34 -32.97 -10.97 8.48
CA SER A 34 -33.22 -10.37 7.16
C SER A 34 -32.44 -9.07 6.99
N GLY A 35 -32.26 -8.64 5.72
CA GLY A 35 -31.60 -7.38 5.40
C GLY A 35 -32.35 -6.16 5.93
N THR A 36 -33.67 -6.17 5.88
CA THR A 36 -34.52 -5.09 6.41
C THR A 36 -34.37 -4.97 7.94
N GLN A 37 -34.34 -6.10 8.64
CA GLN A 37 -34.11 -6.10 10.09
C GLN A 37 -32.71 -5.59 10.43
N ALA A 38 -31.69 -6.01 9.68
CA ALA A 38 -30.32 -5.55 9.89
C ALA A 38 -30.20 -4.02 9.76
N LEU A 39 -30.75 -3.43 8.70
CA LEU A 39 -30.73 -1.97 8.51
C LEU A 39 -31.44 -1.23 9.66
N SER A 40 -32.59 -1.73 10.10
CA SER A 40 -33.30 -1.14 11.26
C SER A 40 -32.54 -1.25 12.57
N MET A 41 -31.76 -2.33 12.78
CA MET A 41 -30.90 -2.50 13.96
C MET A 41 -29.72 -1.54 13.94
N ILE A 42 -29.08 -1.37 12.78
CA ILE A 42 -27.93 -0.47 12.59
C ILE A 42 -28.30 0.98 12.86
N GLU A 43 -29.50 1.41 12.49
CA GLU A 43 -30.01 2.76 12.76
C GLU A 43 -30.21 3.04 14.26
N LYS A 44 -30.57 2.01 15.03
CA LYS A 44 -30.81 2.15 16.47
C LYS A 44 -29.52 2.08 17.27
N GLU A 45 -28.61 1.23 16.87
CA GLU A 45 -27.41 0.91 17.62
C GLU A 45 -26.31 0.44 16.67
N GLN A 46 -25.28 1.24 16.48
CA GLN A 46 -24.19 0.93 15.57
C GLN A 46 -23.36 -0.26 16.08
N PRO A 47 -23.18 -1.33 15.28
CA PRO A 47 -22.24 -2.38 15.61
C PRO A 47 -20.80 -1.98 15.27
N ASP A 48 -19.83 -2.63 15.91
CA ASP A 48 -18.40 -2.50 15.59
C ASP A 48 -18.01 -3.32 14.34
N LEU A 49 -18.80 -4.34 14.00
CA LEU A 49 -18.60 -5.22 12.84
C LEU A 49 -19.94 -5.82 12.39
N ILE A 50 -20.11 -6.00 11.09
CA ILE A 50 -21.23 -6.71 10.49
C ILE A 50 -20.73 -7.97 9.78
N LEU A 51 -21.25 -9.14 10.16
CA LEU A 51 -21.15 -10.37 9.39
C LEU A 51 -22.44 -10.52 8.58
N LEU A 52 -22.35 -10.50 7.25
CA LEU A 52 -23.51 -10.35 6.38
C LEU A 52 -23.59 -11.48 5.36
N ASP A 53 -24.67 -12.25 5.39
CA ASP A 53 -24.95 -13.18 4.29
C ASP A 53 -25.40 -12.41 3.04
N VAL A 54 -25.05 -12.96 1.89
CA VAL A 54 -25.46 -12.45 0.58
C VAL A 54 -26.85 -12.98 0.21
N MET A 55 -27.14 -14.24 0.54
CA MET A 55 -28.35 -14.94 0.10
C MET A 55 -29.48 -14.79 1.11
N MET A 56 -30.25 -13.70 1.00
CA MET A 56 -31.43 -13.47 1.85
C MET A 56 -32.68 -13.24 0.98
N PRO A 57 -33.87 -13.65 1.47
CA PRO A 57 -35.08 -13.64 0.65
C PRO A 57 -35.70 -12.25 0.45
N ASP A 58 -35.41 -11.27 1.31
CA ASP A 58 -35.98 -9.91 1.23
C ASP A 58 -35.11 -8.94 0.44
N ILE A 59 -33.95 -8.60 0.96
CA ILE A 59 -32.93 -7.75 0.34
C ILE A 59 -31.62 -8.52 0.35
N ASP A 60 -30.95 -8.65 -0.79
CA ASP A 60 -29.67 -9.34 -0.84
C ASP A 60 -28.58 -8.59 -0.08
N GLY A 61 -27.56 -9.33 0.40
CA GLY A 61 -26.49 -8.74 1.21
C GLY A 61 -25.68 -7.67 0.49
N PHE A 62 -25.59 -7.72 -0.85
CA PHE A 62 -24.92 -6.67 -1.61
C PHE A 62 -25.68 -5.35 -1.55
N GLU A 63 -27.00 -5.40 -1.64
CA GLU A 63 -27.84 -4.20 -1.51
C GLU A 63 -27.85 -3.67 -0.08
N VAL A 64 -27.85 -4.55 0.93
CA VAL A 64 -27.69 -4.14 2.34
C VAL A 64 -26.36 -3.40 2.53
N ALA A 65 -25.27 -3.92 2.02
CA ALA A 65 -23.95 -3.28 2.11
C ALA A 65 -23.95 -1.89 1.43
N ARG A 66 -24.50 -1.77 0.22
CA ARG A 66 -24.62 -0.47 -0.47
C ARG A 66 -25.41 0.56 0.35
N ARG A 67 -26.52 0.16 0.97
CA ARG A 67 -27.33 1.04 1.81
C ARG A 67 -26.58 1.48 3.07
N ILE A 68 -25.84 0.57 3.70
CA ILE A 68 -25.00 0.89 4.85
C ILE A 68 -23.94 1.93 4.45
N ARG A 69 -23.27 1.75 3.31
CA ARG A 69 -22.25 2.67 2.79
C ARG A 69 -22.80 4.03 2.37
N SER A 70 -24.06 4.08 1.93
CA SER A 70 -24.74 5.33 1.55
C SER A 70 -25.26 6.12 2.73
N ASN A 71 -25.29 5.55 3.94
CA ASN A 71 -25.80 6.20 5.14
C ASN A 71 -24.62 6.70 6.01
N PRO A 72 -24.36 8.03 6.10
CA PRO A 72 -23.19 8.60 6.76
C PRO A 72 -22.89 8.07 8.17
N PRO A 73 -23.87 7.88 9.08
CA PRO A 73 -23.64 7.34 10.40
C PRO A 73 -23.03 5.92 10.40
N SER A 74 -23.41 5.06 9.44
CA SER A 74 -22.98 3.65 9.37
C SER A 74 -21.97 3.37 8.26
N ALA A 75 -21.63 4.37 7.45
CA ALA A 75 -20.78 4.19 6.28
C ALA A 75 -19.40 3.57 6.56
N ASN A 76 -18.86 3.79 7.76
CA ASN A 76 -17.54 3.31 8.18
C ASN A 76 -17.60 2.00 8.99
N VAL A 77 -18.78 1.45 9.28
CA VAL A 77 -18.89 0.17 9.99
C VAL A 77 -18.35 -0.95 9.10
N PRO A 78 -17.37 -1.72 9.56
CA PRO A 78 -16.79 -2.78 8.75
C PRO A 78 -17.78 -3.90 8.45
N ILE A 79 -17.76 -4.39 7.21
CA ILE A 79 -18.65 -5.43 6.69
C ILE A 79 -17.81 -6.60 6.17
N ILE A 80 -18.03 -7.78 6.73
CA ILE A 80 -17.51 -9.04 6.19
C ILE A 80 -18.68 -9.79 5.54
N MET A 81 -18.60 -10.03 4.23
CA MET A 81 -19.53 -10.95 3.58
C MET A 81 -19.26 -12.38 4.06
N PHE A 82 -20.25 -13.03 4.66
CA PHE A 82 -20.16 -14.39 5.19
C PHE A 82 -21.22 -15.27 4.57
N THR A 83 -20.92 -15.90 3.43
CA THR A 83 -21.90 -16.50 2.55
C THR A 83 -21.47 -17.85 1.95
N ALA A 84 -22.42 -18.65 1.48
CA ALA A 84 -22.15 -19.87 0.75
C ALA A 84 -21.69 -19.62 -0.71
N LYS A 85 -21.83 -18.40 -1.24
CA LYS A 85 -21.33 -18.04 -2.57
C LYS A 85 -19.80 -17.98 -2.58
N ALA A 86 -19.17 -18.77 -3.46
CA ALA A 86 -17.72 -18.92 -3.51
C ALA A 86 -17.10 -18.49 -4.86
N GLN A 87 -17.92 -18.05 -5.83
CA GLN A 87 -17.43 -17.68 -7.16
C GLN A 87 -16.67 -16.34 -7.12
N VAL A 88 -15.69 -16.20 -8.02
CA VAL A 88 -14.85 -15.00 -8.09
C VAL A 88 -15.70 -13.76 -8.38
N GLU A 89 -16.71 -13.90 -9.25
CA GLU A 89 -17.64 -12.84 -9.63
C GLU A 89 -18.48 -12.34 -8.43
N ASP A 90 -18.87 -13.24 -7.52
CA ASP A 90 -19.63 -12.87 -6.32
C ASP A 90 -18.72 -12.12 -5.32
N ARG A 91 -17.45 -12.50 -5.21
CA ARG A 91 -16.48 -11.78 -4.38
C ARG A 91 -16.21 -10.36 -4.90
N VAL A 92 -16.05 -10.22 -6.22
CA VAL A 92 -15.90 -8.89 -6.87
C VAL A 92 -17.12 -8.02 -6.57
N LYS A 93 -18.33 -8.53 -6.77
CA LYS A 93 -19.57 -7.80 -6.43
C LYS A 93 -19.66 -7.42 -4.96
N GLY A 94 -19.15 -8.28 -4.04
CA GLY A 94 -19.11 -7.99 -2.62
C GLY A 94 -18.24 -6.77 -2.31
N PHE A 95 -17.04 -6.71 -2.87
CA PHE A 95 -16.14 -5.57 -2.70
C PHE A 95 -16.67 -4.31 -3.40
N GLU A 96 -17.27 -4.41 -4.59
CA GLU A 96 -17.95 -3.30 -5.27
C GLU A 96 -19.14 -2.75 -4.48
N ALA A 97 -19.83 -3.60 -3.72
CA ALA A 97 -20.91 -3.21 -2.81
C ALA A 97 -20.38 -2.55 -1.51
N GLY A 98 -19.08 -2.54 -1.29
CA GLY A 98 -18.45 -1.90 -0.15
C GLY A 98 -18.13 -2.83 1.02
N ALA A 99 -18.03 -4.14 0.82
CA ALA A 99 -17.53 -5.05 1.85
C ALA A 99 -16.03 -4.87 2.08
N ASP A 100 -15.59 -5.00 3.35
CA ASP A 100 -14.19 -4.91 3.76
C ASP A 100 -13.48 -6.27 3.65
N ASP A 101 -14.26 -7.36 3.69
CA ASP A 101 -13.73 -8.71 3.57
C ASP A 101 -14.81 -9.70 3.10
N TYR A 102 -14.41 -10.90 2.69
CA TYR A 102 -15.29 -11.92 2.13
C TYR A 102 -14.89 -13.31 2.61
N LEU A 103 -15.78 -14.00 3.33
CA LEU A 103 -15.61 -15.35 3.83
C LEU A 103 -16.68 -16.30 3.28
N THR A 104 -16.24 -17.49 2.87
CA THR A 104 -17.16 -18.52 2.35
C THR A 104 -17.53 -19.52 3.44
N LYS A 105 -18.83 -19.85 3.53
CA LYS A 105 -19.34 -20.93 4.37
C LYS A 105 -19.16 -22.29 3.66
N PRO A 106 -18.81 -23.37 4.35
CA PRO A 106 -18.42 -23.43 5.78
C PRO A 106 -16.99 -22.94 5.98
N THR A 107 -16.72 -22.21 7.07
CA THR A 107 -15.38 -21.78 7.45
C THR A 107 -15.02 -22.32 8.84
N GLN A 108 -13.72 -22.50 9.09
CA GLN A 108 -13.27 -22.91 10.43
C GLN A 108 -13.39 -21.72 11.41
N PRO A 109 -13.79 -21.98 12.68
CA PRO A 109 -13.89 -20.91 13.67
C PRO A 109 -12.62 -20.04 13.77
N ARG A 110 -11.45 -20.67 13.69
CA ARG A 110 -10.15 -19.99 13.75
C ARG A 110 -9.97 -18.99 12.60
N GLU A 111 -10.41 -19.33 11.42
CA GLU A 111 -10.37 -18.47 10.23
C GLU A 111 -11.33 -17.28 10.37
N LEU A 112 -12.60 -17.56 10.74
CA LEU A 112 -13.59 -16.51 11.01
C LEU A 112 -13.06 -15.48 12.01
N PHE A 113 -12.53 -15.92 13.15
CA PHE A 113 -12.00 -15.03 14.18
C PHE A 113 -10.75 -14.27 13.73
N ALA A 114 -9.89 -14.87 12.90
CA ALA A 114 -8.73 -14.17 12.33
C ALA A 114 -9.15 -13.00 11.44
N HIS A 115 -10.11 -13.21 10.55
CA HIS A 115 -10.67 -12.17 9.67
C HIS A 115 -11.38 -11.08 10.48
N MET A 116 -12.26 -11.45 11.40
CA MET A 116 -12.96 -10.50 12.28
C MET A 116 -11.96 -9.63 13.06
N LYS A 117 -10.94 -10.25 13.66
CA LYS A 117 -9.93 -9.52 14.44
C LYS A 117 -9.11 -8.59 13.56
N ALA A 118 -8.76 -9.01 12.33
CA ALA A 118 -8.06 -8.15 11.37
C ALA A 118 -8.90 -6.92 10.99
N VAL A 119 -10.19 -7.11 10.74
CA VAL A 119 -11.12 -6.04 10.35
C VAL A 119 -11.42 -5.12 11.54
N LEU A 120 -11.71 -5.68 12.75
CA LEU A 120 -11.95 -4.91 13.96
C LEU A 120 -10.74 -4.10 14.44
N ASN A 121 -9.52 -4.64 14.27
CA ASN A 121 -8.32 -3.89 14.61
C ASN A 121 -8.09 -2.70 13.68
N ARG A 122 -8.54 -2.77 12.43
CA ARG A 122 -8.52 -1.62 11.51
C ARG A 122 -9.49 -0.52 11.95
N SER A 123 -10.65 -0.88 12.48
CA SER A 123 -11.67 0.09 12.92
C SER A 123 -11.39 0.68 14.31
N LYS A 124 -10.58 0.00 15.14
CA LYS A 124 -10.25 0.43 16.52
C LYS A 124 -8.98 1.25 16.67
N ILE A 125 -8.22 1.43 15.62
CA ILE A 125 -7.14 2.41 15.63
C ILE A 125 -7.84 3.76 15.82
N PRO A 126 -7.71 4.41 17.00
CA PRO A 126 -8.37 5.70 17.20
C PRO A 126 -7.92 6.66 16.10
N ASP A 127 -8.81 7.51 15.65
CA ASP A 127 -8.57 8.66 14.75
C ASP A 127 -7.52 9.67 15.30
N THR A 128 -6.70 9.29 16.26
CA THR A 128 -5.57 10.05 16.81
C THR A 128 -4.22 9.65 16.22
N THR A 129 -4.15 8.64 15.38
CA THR A 129 -3.07 8.50 14.39
C THR A 129 -3.68 8.87 13.05
N ILE A 130 -3.58 10.15 12.70
CA ILE A 130 -3.74 10.70 11.37
C ILE A 130 -4.25 9.65 10.35
N SER A 131 -5.52 9.18 10.49
CA SER A 131 -6.37 8.98 9.37
C SER A 131 -6.68 10.41 8.92
N SER A 132 -5.64 11.06 8.37
CA SER A 132 -5.90 12.10 7.43
C SER A 132 -6.85 11.44 6.42
N LYS A 133 -8.14 11.81 6.45
CA LYS A 133 -8.87 12.05 5.24
C LYS A 133 -7.94 12.96 4.45
N LEU A 134 -6.98 12.33 3.77
CA LEU A 134 -6.31 13.00 2.69
C LEU A 134 -7.44 13.43 1.79
N PRO A 135 -7.54 14.71 1.41
CA PRO A 135 -8.63 15.21 0.62
C PRO A 135 -8.86 14.29 -0.57
N SER A 136 -10.10 14.12 -1.00
CA SER A 136 -10.46 13.38 -2.22
C SER A 136 -9.69 13.83 -3.47
N ASP A 137 -8.88 14.86 -3.36
CA ASP A 137 -8.07 15.49 -4.40
C ASP A 137 -6.55 15.28 -4.27
N ARG A 138 -6.05 14.41 -3.35
CA ARG A 138 -4.61 14.14 -3.31
C ARG A 138 -4.17 13.17 -4.41
N GLY A 139 -2.94 13.31 -4.86
CA GLY A 139 -2.31 12.35 -5.76
C GLY A 139 -1.99 11.01 -5.09
N GLN A 140 -1.77 10.01 -5.92
CA GLN A 140 -1.45 8.65 -5.49
C GLN A 140 -0.01 8.56 -4.97
N VAL A 141 0.19 7.94 -3.81
CA VAL A 141 1.49 7.71 -3.19
C VAL A 141 1.98 6.30 -3.52
N ILE A 142 3.15 6.20 -4.14
CA ILE A 142 3.81 4.94 -4.50
C ILE A 142 5.12 4.83 -3.74
N GLY A 143 5.20 3.91 -2.78
CA GLY A 143 6.43 3.62 -2.05
C GLY A 143 7.25 2.52 -2.75
N VAL A 144 8.53 2.76 -2.99
CA VAL A 144 9.45 1.75 -3.52
C VAL A 144 10.40 1.31 -2.41
N ILE A 145 10.40 0.03 -2.10
CA ILE A 145 11.15 -0.54 -0.96
C ILE A 145 11.79 -1.88 -1.31
N ALA A 146 12.81 -2.26 -0.56
CA ALA A 146 13.36 -3.61 -0.57
C ALA A 146 13.75 -4.07 0.84
N ASN A 147 13.96 -5.37 0.98
CA ASN A 147 14.48 -5.96 2.22
C ASN A 147 16.01 -5.81 2.37
N LYS A 148 16.71 -5.45 1.28
CA LYS A 148 18.18 -5.35 1.21
C LYS A 148 18.59 -4.18 0.34
N GLY A 149 19.66 -3.49 0.73
CA GLY A 149 20.26 -2.42 -0.06
C GLY A 149 20.97 -2.91 -1.33
N GLY A 150 21.10 -2.02 -2.30
CA GLY A 150 21.87 -2.25 -3.53
C GLY A 150 21.19 -3.13 -4.59
N ILE A 151 19.89 -3.39 -4.49
CA ILE A 151 19.16 -4.22 -5.48
C ILE A 151 18.34 -3.41 -6.49
N GLY A 152 18.54 -2.08 -6.55
CA GLY A 152 17.96 -1.25 -7.60
C GLY A 152 16.70 -0.47 -7.21
N VAL A 153 16.44 -0.26 -5.90
CA VAL A 153 15.28 0.52 -5.42
C VAL A 153 15.27 1.92 -6.01
N THR A 154 16.37 2.67 -5.87
CA THR A 154 16.52 4.03 -6.40
C THR A 154 16.37 4.09 -7.92
N THR A 155 17.06 3.21 -8.62
CA THR A 155 16.95 3.13 -10.09
C THR A 155 15.51 2.87 -10.53
N LEU A 156 14.80 1.99 -9.80
CA LEU A 156 13.39 1.71 -10.09
C LEU A 156 12.52 2.93 -9.80
N ALA A 157 12.68 3.59 -8.65
CA ALA A 157 11.91 4.76 -8.27
C ALA A 157 12.10 5.91 -9.28
N ILE A 158 13.35 6.20 -9.69
CA ILE A 158 13.67 7.21 -10.71
C ILE A 158 12.93 6.89 -12.00
N ASN A 159 13.18 5.72 -12.59
CA ASN A 159 12.62 5.40 -13.91
C ASN A 159 11.08 5.28 -13.86
N LEU A 160 10.49 4.82 -12.75
CA LEU A 160 9.04 4.81 -12.55
C LEU A 160 8.45 6.23 -12.54
N ALA A 161 9.04 7.16 -11.79
CA ALA A 161 8.59 8.54 -11.75
C ALA A 161 8.64 9.21 -13.13
N PHE A 162 9.74 9.00 -13.84
CA PHE A 162 9.93 9.58 -15.17
C PHE A 162 9.00 9.00 -16.22
N ILE A 163 8.68 7.70 -16.17
CA ILE A 163 7.74 7.10 -17.12
C ILE A 163 6.30 7.54 -16.86
N LEU A 164 5.90 7.68 -15.59
CA LEU A 164 4.61 8.23 -15.21
C LEU A 164 4.43 9.66 -15.74
N HIS A 165 5.46 10.49 -15.67
CA HIS A 165 5.41 11.84 -16.20
C HIS A 165 5.39 11.86 -17.73
N LYS A 166 6.36 11.21 -18.38
CA LYS A 166 6.58 11.27 -19.83
C LYS A 166 5.42 10.66 -20.62
N GLU A 167 5.01 9.45 -20.26
CA GLU A 167 4.07 8.67 -21.09
C GLU A 167 2.61 8.86 -20.66
N TYR A 168 2.37 9.05 -19.36
CA TYR A 168 1.02 9.23 -18.84
C TYR A 168 0.65 10.70 -18.57
N ARG A 169 1.59 11.64 -18.87
CA ARG A 169 1.42 13.10 -18.74
C ARG A 169 0.87 13.50 -17.36
N LYS A 170 1.41 12.90 -16.31
CA LYS A 170 1.02 13.19 -14.94
C LYS A 170 2.03 14.11 -14.28
N ASP A 171 1.55 14.96 -13.38
CA ASP A 171 2.44 15.70 -12.49
C ASP A 171 2.99 14.73 -11.45
N VAL A 172 4.31 14.62 -11.40
CA VAL A 172 5.01 13.63 -10.57
C VAL A 172 6.04 14.31 -9.70
N ILE A 173 6.00 13.98 -8.41
CA ILE A 173 7.07 14.28 -7.47
C ILE A 173 7.79 12.97 -7.15
N LEU A 174 9.13 12.97 -7.30
CA LEU A 174 10.01 11.89 -6.85
C LEU A 174 10.69 12.36 -5.55
N ALA A 175 10.58 11.58 -4.46
CA ALA A 175 11.16 11.92 -3.17
C ALA A 175 12.13 10.84 -2.68
N ASP A 176 13.33 11.27 -2.25
CA ASP A 176 14.31 10.41 -1.58
C ASP A 176 14.14 10.52 -0.06
N PHE A 177 13.73 9.43 0.59
CA PHE A 177 13.51 9.38 2.04
C PHE A 177 14.69 8.71 2.77
N ARG A 178 15.91 8.89 2.27
CA ARG A 178 17.13 8.28 2.82
C ARG A 178 18.20 9.32 3.17
N PRO A 179 17.97 10.18 4.17
CA PRO A 179 18.96 11.18 4.57
C PRO A 179 20.26 10.49 5.00
N GLY A 180 21.36 11.04 4.56
CA GLY A 180 22.70 10.47 4.77
C GLY A 180 23.07 9.33 3.80
N GLN A 181 22.14 8.88 2.98
CA GLN A 181 22.30 7.85 1.95
C GLN A 181 21.56 8.23 0.65
N GLY A 182 21.25 9.51 0.46
CA GLY A 182 20.56 10.02 -0.70
C GLY A 182 21.27 9.65 -2.00
N GLN A 183 20.59 8.94 -2.87
CA GLN A 183 21.17 8.44 -4.11
C GLN A 183 20.55 9.08 -5.36
N ILE A 184 19.28 9.54 -5.28
CA ILE A 184 18.57 10.13 -6.42
C ILE A 184 19.36 11.33 -6.99
N GLY A 185 19.85 12.20 -6.09
CA GLY A 185 20.64 13.35 -6.51
C GLY A 185 21.93 12.97 -7.23
N LEU A 186 22.64 11.95 -6.73
CA LEU A 186 23.87 11.46 -7.36
C LEU A 186 23.60 10.83 -8.73
N ASP A 187 22.56 9.98 -8.84
CA ASP A 187 22.20 9.30 -10.08
C ASP A 187 21.65 10.25 -11.16
N LEU A 188 21.16 11.43 -10.78
CA LEU A 188 20.67 12.46 -11.70
C LEU A 188 21.62 13.66 -11.85
N GLY A 189 22.84 13.58 -11.31
CA GLY A 189 23.89 14.57 -11.49
C GLY A 189 23.72 15.88 -10.70
N TYR A 190 22.85 15.89 -9.66
CA TYR A 190 22.67 17.06 -8.79
C TYR A 190 23.84 17.20 -7.81
N ARG A 191 24.43 18.40 -7.74
CA ARG A 191 25.56 18.70 -6.86
C ARG A 191 25.17 19.10 -5.44
N LYS A 192 23.96 19.68 -5.28
CA LYS A 192 23.40 20.09 -3.99
C LYS A 192 22.22 19.17 -3.67
N THR A 193 22.26 18.51 -2.52
CA THR A 193 21.26 17.49 -2.15
C THR A 193 20.74 17.66 -0.72
N ASP A 194 20.99 18.81 -0.09
CA ASP A 194 20.68 19.09 1.31
C ASP A 194 19.32 19.79 1.54
N GLY A 195 18.50 19.89 0.49
CA GLY A 195 17.23 20.64 0.52
C GLY A 195 16.25 20.21 1.63
N VAL A 196 16.20 18.92 1.95
CA VAL A 196 15.34 18.38 3.02
C VAL A 196 15.86 18.68 4.42
N ASN A 197 17.18 18.85 4.61
CA ASN A 197 17.78 19.00 5.94
C ASN A 197 17.17 20.18 6.72
N TYR A 198 16.92 21.29 6.04
CA TYR A 198 16.29 22.47 6.65
C TYR A 198 14.90 22.16 7.23
N ILE A 199 14.15 21.23 6.61
CA ILE A 199 12.81 20.85 7.03
C ILE A 199 12.88 20.11 8.37
N PHE A 200 13.87 19.25 8.55
CA PHE A 200 14.07 18.48 9.80
C PHE A 200 14.50 19.34 11.00
N GLU A 201 14.96 20.56 10.77
CA GLU A 201 15.31 21.51 11.84
C GLU A 201 14.10 22.31 12.34
N LYS A 202 12.95 22.22 11.66
CA LYS A 202 11.69 22.86 12.03
C LYS A 202 10.84 21.94 12.90
N ASN A 203 9.77 22.49 13.50
CA ASN A 203 8.75 21.66 14.11
C ASN A 203 7.95 20.91 13.00
N PRO A 204 7.65 19.62 13.15
CA PRO A 204 6.86 18.89 12.14
C PRO A 204 5.54 19.59 11.75
N ASN A 205 4.87 20.25 12.69
CA ASN A 205 3.61 20.97 12.46
C ASN A 205 3.78 22.29 11.69
N GLU A 206 5.01 22.78 11.50
CA GLU A 206 5.32 23.97 10.70
C GLU A 206 5.60 23.63 9.24
N VAL A 207 5.76 22.33 8.93
CA VAL A 207 5.96 21.86 7.56
C VAL A 207 4.69 22.11 6.75
N ASN A 208 4.82 22.78 5.63
CA ASN A 208 3.71 23.11 4.73
C ASN A 208 4.10 22.94 3.26
N THR A 209 3.10 22.99 2.38
CA THR A 209 3.29 22.73 0.94
C THR A 209 4.22 23.76 0.30
N GLU A 210 4.12 25.05 0.65
CA GLU A 210 4.93 26.12 0.08
C GLU A 210 6.42 25.92 0.38
N MET A 211 6.75 25.64 1.65
CA MET A 211 8.11 25.32 2.09
C MET A 211 8.69 24.11 1.34
N LEU A 212 7.88 23.09 1.10
CA LEU A 212 8.33 21.87 0.41
C LEU A 212 8.51 22.12 -1.09
N THR A 213 7.57 22.83 -1.73
CA THR A 213 7.65 23.13 -3.17
C THR A 213 8.85 24.02 -3.51
N GLU A 214 9.24 24.94 -2.63
CA GLU A 214 10.47 25.75 -2.78
C GLU A 214 11.75 24.91 -2.75
N LYS A 215 11.71 23.72 -2.17
CA LYS A 215 12.84 22.78 -2.05
C LYS A 215 12.87 21.69 -3.11
N LEU A 216 11.86 21.67 -3.99
CA LEU A 216 11.85 20.74 -5.10
C LEU A 216 12.82 21.20 -6.19
N GLU A 217 13.69 20.29 -6.60
CA GLU A 217 14.48 20.46 -7.82
C GLU A 217 13.60 20.18 -9.04
N HIS A 218 13.72 21.00 -10.06
CA HIS A 218 12.99 20.87 -11.32
C HIS A 218 13.88 20.20 -12.37
N HIS A 219 13.58 18.94 -12.68
CA HIS A 219 14.30 18.25 -13.74
C HIS A 219 13.82 18.76 -15.12
N PRO A 220 14.72 18.87 -16.14
CA PRO A 220 14.35 19.32 -17.48
C PRO A 220 13.25 18.50 -18.16
N SER A 221 13.02 17.25 -17.73
CA SER A 221 11.89 16.43 -18.21
C SER A 221 10.53 16.83 -17.65
N GLY A 222 10.46 17.70 -16.63
CA GLY A 222 9.23 18.11 -15.96
C GLY A 222 8.93 17.38 -14.64
N VAL A 223 9.72 16.38 -14.25
CA VAL A 223 9.58 15.72 -12.94
C VAL A 223 10.14 16.64 -11.83
N HIS A 224 9.40 16.79 -10.74
CA HIS A 224 9.86 17.51 -9.56
C HIS A 224 10.53 16.52 -8.58
N ILE A 225 11.60 16.93 -7.91
CA ILE A 225 12.41 16.00 -7.12
C ILE A 225 12.72 16.60 -5.75
N LEU A 226 12.36 15.89 -4.69
CA LEU A 226 12.80 16.17 -3.34
C LEU A 226 14.05 15.34 -3.04
N LEU A 227 15.21 16.00 -2.94
CA LEU A 227 16.49 15.34 -2.74
C LEU A 227 16.82 15.17 -1.24
N ALA A 228 17.31 13.98 -0.88
CA ALA A 228 17.91 13.75 0.42
C ALA A 228 19.44 13.94 0.36
N SER A 229 20.03 14.37 1.47
CA SER A 229 21.47 14.49 1.60
C SER A 229 22.15 13.12 1.45
N HIS A 230 23.27 13.09 0.72
CA HIS A 230 24.16 11.93 0.63
C HIS A 230 25.28 11.94 1.69
N HIS A 231 25.36 12.98 2.53
CA HIS A 231 26.39 13.07 3.58
C HIS A 231 26.03 12.15 4.76
N PRO A 232 26.86 11.18 5.15
CA PRO A 232 26.55 10.20 6.21
C PRO A 232 26.17 10.83 7.56
N ARG A 233 26.69 12.03 7.88
CA ARG A 233 26.34 12.79 9.10
C ARG A 233 24.84 13.11 9.22
N ASP A 234 24.14 13.19 8.09
CA ASP A 234 22.72 13.53 8.04
C ASP A 234 21.80 12.31 8.22
N SER A 235 22.39 11.10 8.39
CA SER A 235 21.64 9.90 8.78
C SER A 235 20.91 10.05 10.13
N ARG A 236 21.28 11.04 10.95
CA ARG A 236 20.55 11.43 12.18
C ARG A 236 19.09 11.78 11.94
N PHE A 237 18.74 12.21 10.73
CA PHE A 237 17.36 12.56 10.36
C PHE A 237 16.49 11.36 9.97
N ILE A 238 17.05 10.15 9.88
CA ILE A 238 16.32 8.95 9.43
C ILE A 238 15.14 8.59 10.35
N ASP A 239 15.23 8.94 11.64
CA ASP A 239 14.21 8.62 12.64
C ASP A 239 13.18 9.75 12.86
N HIS A 240 13.21 10.82 12.05
CA HIS A 240 12.27 11.92 12.13
C HIS A 240 10.91 11.57 11.46
N ALA A 241 10.30 10.49 11.91
CA ALA A 241 9.11 9.90 11.27
C ALA A 241 7.94 10.89 11.10
N GLU A 242 7.70 11.78 12.07
CA GLU A 242 6.63 12.78 12.02
C GLU A 242 6.83 13.80 10.88
N HIS A 243 8.09 14.22 10.63
CA HIS A 243 8.40 15.08 9.49
C HIS A 243 8.09 14.39 8.17
N TYR A 244 8.48 13.12 8.03
CA TYR A 244 8.21 12.36 6.81
C TYR A 244 6.71 12.14 6.58
N GLU A 245 5.91 11.98 7.65
CA GLU A 245 4.44 11.94 7.55
C GLU A 245 3.91 13.26 6.97
N GLN A 246 4.34 14.42 7.50
CA GLN A 246 3.95 15.74 6.99
C GLN A 246 4.44 15.98 5.55
N ILE A 247 5.69 15.63 5.25
CA ILE A 247 6.25 15.73 3.89
C ILE A 247 5.38 14.91 2.92
N THR A 248 5.05 13.67 3.27
CA THR A 248 4.23 12.79 2.44
C THR A 248 2.83 13.38 2.20
N ALA A 249 2.19 13.89 3.26
CA ALA A 249 0.86 14.48 3.18
C ALA A 249 0.85 15.72 2.24
N HIS A 250 1.77 16.64 2.43
CA HIS A 250 1.84 17.87 1.63
C HIS A 250 2.26 17.63 0.18
N LEU A 251 3.25 16.77 -0.07
CA LEU A 251 3.69 16.46 -1.42
C LEU A 251 2.64 15.67 -2.21
N SER A 252 1.90 14.77 -1.57
CA SER A 252 0.81 14.05 -2.24
C SER A 252 -0.34 14.98 -2.64
N ALA A 253 -0.55 16.09 -1.93
CA ALA A 253 -1.53 17.09 -2.30
C ALA A 253 -1.05 18.00 -3.46
N ALA A 254 0.25 18.05 -3.73
CA ALA A 254 0.85 18.95 -4.71
C ALA A 254 1.04 18.32 -6.11
N ALA A 255 0.85 17.01 -6.30
CA ALA A 255 1.04 16.33 -7.59
C ALA A 255 0.06 15.17 -7.77
N ASN A 256 -0.10 14.68 -9.01
CA ASN A 256 -0.92 13.50 -9.28
C ASN A 256 -0.30 12.21 -8.71
N TYR A 257 1.04 12.13 -8.70
CA TYR A 257 1.79 11.00 -8.17
C TYR A 257 2.96 11.46 -7.31
N LEU A 258 3.10 10.84 -6.15
CA LEU A 258 4.27 10.94 -5.30
C LEU A 258 4.96 9.57 -5.28
N VAL A 259 6.14 9.47 -5.91
CA VAL A 259 6.97 8.27 -5.88
C VAL A 259 8.05 8.46 -4.82
N ILE A 260 8.09 7.56 -3.83
CA ILE A 260 9.01 7.66 -2.69
C ILE A 260 10.03 6.53 -2.75
N ASP A 261 11.32 6.87 -2.79
CA ASP A 261 12.41 5.93 -2.55
C ASP A 261 12.56 5.73 -1.03
N LEU A 262 12.04 4.61 -0.53
CA LEU A 262 12.12 4.22 0.88
C LEU A 262 13.40 3.44 1.20
N GLY A 263 14.14 3.01 0.17
CA GLY A 263 15.37 2.24 0.32
C GLY A 263 15.18 0.88 0.97
N ALA A 264 16.11 0.53 1.85
CA ALA A 264 16.12 -0.68 2.68
C ALA A 264 17.01 -0.42 3.91
N PRO A 265 16.82 -1.10 5.02
CA PRO A 265 15.73 -2.00 5.41
C PRO A 265 14.50 -1.25 5.95
N LEU A 266 13.55 -1.98 6.52
CA LEU A 266 12.35 -1.43 7.16
C LEU A 266 12.74 -0.62 8.42
N SER A 267 12.97 0.69 8.25
CA SER A 267 13.27 1.62 9.34
C SER A 267 12.02 1.97 10.16
N ARG A 268 12.21 2.65 11.31
CA ARG A 268 11.09 3.20 12.09
C ARG A 268 10.26 4.18 11.25
N THR A 269 10.91 5.02 10.46
CA THR A 269 10.26 5.94 9.53
C THR A 269 9.48 5.20 8.45
N ASN A 270 10.08 4.17 7.81
CA ASN A 270 9.39 3.40 6.79
C ASN A 270 8.10 2.75 7.31
N ARG A 271 8.09 2.26 8.57
CA ARG A 271 6.88 1.71 9.20
C ARG A 271 5.75 2.72 9.32
N LYS A 272 6.05 4.02 9.39
CA LYS A 272 5.07 5.11 9.42
C LYS A 272 4.62 5.53 8.03
N ILE A 273 5.53 5.50 7.06
CA ILE A 273 5.25 5.98 5.69
C ILE A 273 4.57 4.92 4.82
N ILE A 274 4.94 3.65 4.97
CA ILE A 274 4.36 2.57 4.16
C ILE A 274 2.81 2.50 4.26
N PRO A 275 2.18 2.66 5.43
CA PRO A 275 0.71 2.73 5.52
C PRO A 275 0.07 3.89 4.75
N LEU A 276 0.81 4.98 4.51
CA LEU A 276 0.35 6.14 3.74
C LEU A 276 0.45 5.92 2.22
N CYS A 277 1.17 4.88 1.79
CA CYS A 277 1.31 4.54 0.37
C CYS A 277 0.05 3.83 -0.15
N ASP A 278 -0.50 4.32 -1.26
CA ASP A 278 -1.61 3.66 -1.96
C ASP A 278 -1.15 2.40 -2.67
N LYS A 279 0.11 2.41 -3.14
CA LYS A 279 0.78 1.26 -3.76
C LYS A 279 2.20 1.13 -3.21
N ILE A 280 2.66 -0.12 -3.09
CA ILE A 280 4.01 -0.45 -2.63
C ILE A 280 4.66 -1.31 -3.68
N VAL A 281 5.82 -0.91 -4.17
CA VAL A 281 6.63 -1.73 -5.05
C VAL A 281 7.75 -2.36 -4.23
N LEU A 282 7.64 -3.66 -3.97
CA LEU A 282 8.68 -4.44 -3.31
C LEU A 282 9.66 -4.96 -4.36
N VAL A 283 10.89 -4.46 -4.30
CA VAL A 283 11.98 -4.89 -5.17
C VAL A 283 12.64 -6.12 -4.59
N VAL A 284 12.78 -7.17 -5.39
CA VAL A 284 13.43 -8.44 -5.02
C VAL A 284 14.43 -8.88 -6.08
N GLU A 285 15.42 -9.68 -5.70
CA GLU A 285 16.37 -10.32 -6.60
C GLU A 285 16.26 -11.86 -6.51
N PRO A 286 16.61 -12.63 -7.57
CA PRO A 286 16.43 -14.08 -7.62
C PRO A 286 17.52 -14.83 -6.81
N VAL A 287 17.73 -14.44 -5.56
CA VAL A 287 18.73 -15.00 -4.64
C VAL A 287 18.02 -15.62 -3.43
N PRO A 288 18.28 -16.90 -3.07
CA PRO A 288 17.52 -17.61 -2.06
C PRO A 288 17.36 -16.87 -0.73
N ASN A 289 18.45 -16.35 -0.16
CA ASN A 289 18.42 -15.67 1.15
C ASN A 289 17.67 -14.33 1.08
N THR A 290 17.81 -13.59 -0.02
CA THR A 290 17.09 -12.34 -0.23
C THR A 290 15.58 -12.59 -0.34
N LEU A 291 15.18 -13.66 -1.04
CA LEU A 291 13.77 -14.03 -1.15
C LEU A 291 13.18 -14.51 0.19
N THR A 292 13.96 -15.23 1.01
CA THR A 292 13.51 -15.60 2.37
C THR A 292 13.22 -14.35 3.21
N GLN A 293 14.11 -13.35 3.18
CA GLN A 293 13.89 -12.07 3.88
C GLN A 293 12.71 -11.28 3.28
N ALA A 294 12.56 -11.28 1.96
CA ALA A 294 11.44 -10.62 1.30
C ALA A 294 10.10 -11.28 1.65
N LYS A 295 10.07 -12.61 1.76
CA LYS A 295 8.87 -13.36 2.22
C LYS A 295 8.50 -12.97 3.66
N LEU A 296 9.47 -12.93 4.57
CA LEU A 296 9.23 -12.48 5.95
C LEU A 296 8.67 -11.05 6.00
N LEU A 297 9.20 -10.14 5.18
CA LEU A 297 8.69 -8.78 5.08
C LEU A 297 7.25 -8.74 4.54
N LEU A 298 6.92 -9.56 3.54
CA LEU A 298 5.56 -9.71 3.02
C LEU A 298 4.59 -10.25 4.07
N ASP A 299 5.03 -11.20 4.89
CA ASP A 299 4.24 -11.79 5.95
C ASP A 299 4.03 -10.83 7.13
N ASP A 300 4.95 -9.88 7.35
CA ASP A 300 4.86 -8.84 8.38
C ASP A 300 3.97 -7.65 7.98
N PHE A 301 3.84 -7.34 6.69
CA PHE A 301 3.08 -6.17 6.23
C PHE A 301 1.64 -6.10 6.77
N PRO A 302 0.86 -7.18 6.85
CA PRO A 302 -0.48 -7.15 7.45
C PRO A 302 -0.48 -6.73 8.93
N GLN A 303 0.60 -7.04 9.68
CA GLN A 303 0.74 -6.63 11.08
C GLN A 303 0.93 -5.11 11.22
N PHE A 304 1.40 -4.44 10.16
CA PHE A 304 1.52 -2.98 10.06
C PHE A 304 0.27 -2.33 9.44
N GLY A 305 -0.83 -3.07 9.26
CA GLY A 305 -2.07 -2.55 8.68
C GLY A 305 -2.02 -2.36 7.16
N ILE A 306 -1.07 -3.01 6.48
CA ILE A 306 -0.89 -2.88 5.03
C ILE A 306 -1.69 -3.97 4.32
N ASP A 307 -2.60 -3.54 3.44
CA ASP A 307 -3.31 -4.46 2.55
C ASP A 307 -2.33 -5.08 1.56
N VAL A 308 -2.30 -6.40 1.54
CA VAL A 308 -1.44 -7.17 0.63
C VAL A 308 -1.74 -6.91 -0.86
N ASN A 309 -2.94 -6.45 -1.18
CA ASN A 309 -3.32 -6.08 -2.54
C ASN A 309 -2.66 -4.78 -3.03
N ARG A 310 -2.15 -3.95 -2.11
CA ARG A 310 -1.36 -2.76 -2.45
C ARG A 310 0.08 -3.07 -2.82
N ILE A 311 0.53 -4.34 -2.63
CA ILE A 311 1.93 -4.72 -2.80
C ILE A 311 2.15 -5.33 -4.18
N HIS A 312 3.01 -4.70 -4.96
CA HIS A 312 3.47 -5.10 -6.27
C HIS A 312 4.90 -5.60 -6.19
N VAL A 313 5.16 -6.84 -6.61
CA VAL A 313 6.51 -7.42 -6.55
C VAL A 313 7.23 -7.21 -7.88
N ALA A 314 8.35 -6.49 -7.85
CA ALA A 314 9.25 -6.27 -8.97
C ALA A 314 10.50 -7.13 -8.81
N LEU A 315 10.68 -8.13 -9.68
CA LEU A 315 11.88 -8.95 -9.73
C LEU A 315 12.94 -8.23 -10.56
N VAL A 316 14.05 -7.85 -9.94
CA VAL A 316 15.19 -7.23 -10.61
C VAL A 316 16.30 -8.25 -10.76
N ASN A 317 16.53 -8.67 -11.98
CA ASN A 317 17.65 -9.53 -12.31
C ASN A 317 18.86 -8.66 -12.71
N ARG A 318 19.90 -8.66 -11.88
CA ARG A 318 21.09 -7.80 -12.06
C ARG A 318 22.20 -8.46 -12.84
N VAL A 319 22.22 -9.77 -12.86
CA VAL A 319 23.29 -10.58 -13.47
C VAL A 319 22.67 -11.69 -14.29
N GLN A 320 23.16 -11.90 -15.48
CA GLN A 320 22.79 -13.07 -16.28
C GLN A 320 23.59 -14.28 -15.77
N SER A 321 22.91 -15.27 -15.18
CA SER A 321 23.55 -16.46 -14.64
C SER A 321 22.62 -17.68 -14.76
N GLY A 322 23.18 -18.80 -15.18
CA GLY A 322 22.45 -20.07 -15.29
C GLY A 322 22.14 -20.75 -13.95
N VAL A 323 22.67 -20.24 -12.83
CA VAL A 323 22.44 -20.79 -11.48
C VAL A 323 21.44 -19.99 -10.65
N GLN A 324 20.85 -18.94 -11.22
CA GLN A 324 19.83 -18.16 -10.55
C GLN A 324 18.49 -18.89 -10.51
N LEU A 325 17.68 -18.55 -9.50
CA LEU A 325 16.30 -19.05 -9.43
C LEU A 325 15.49 -18.54 -10.63
N SER A 326 14.74 -19.45 -11.23
CA SER A 326 13.76 -19.07 -12.27
C SER A 326 12.65 -18.20 -11.67
N TRP A 327 11.97 -17.43 -12.50
CA TRP A 327 10.84 -16.59 -12.07
C TRP A 327 9.72 -17.41 -11.39
N SER A 328 9.47 -18.66 -11.84
CA SER A 328 8.50 -19.57 -11.22
C SER A 328 8.92 -20.00 -9.81
N GLN A 329 10.20 -20.33 -9.60
CA GLN A 329 10.74 -20.62 -8.28
C GLN A 329 10.72 -19.40 -7.34
N VAL A 330 10.91 -18.18 -7.89
CA VAL A 330 10.76 -16.94 -7.11
C VAL A 330 9.33 -16.76 -6.65
N GLN A 331 8.34 -16.94 -7.53
CA GLN A 331 6.92 -16.84 -7.18
C GLN A 331 6.51 -17.89 -6.14
N GLU A 332 6.98 -19.12 -6.30
CA GLU A 332 6.74 -20.20 -5.33
C GLU A 332 7.31 -19.85 -3.95
N LYS A 333 8.56 -19.36 -3.87
CA LYS A 333 9.19 -18.97 -2.61
C LYS A 333 8.53 -17.79 -1.92
N LEU A 334 8.04 -16.82 -2.69
CA LEU A 334 7.34 -15.64 -2.16
C LEU A 334 5.86 -15.91 -1.87
N ASP A 335 5.31 -17.01 -2.40
CA ASP A 335 3.88 -17.30 -2.42
C ASP A 335 3.08 -16.12 -3.02
N ARG A 336 3.63 -15.55 -4.12
CA ARG A 336 3.07 -14.37 -4.79
C ARG A 336 3.45 -14.29 -6.25
N SER A 337 2.52 -13.72 -7.04
CA SER A 337 2.78 -13.39 -8.44
C SER A 337 3.72 -12.19 -8.56
N LEU A 338 4.57 -12.21 -9.59
CA LEU A 338 5.42 -11.09 -9.94
C LEU A 338 4.64 -10.11 -10.83
N THR A 339 4.68 -8.82 -10.46
CA THR A 339 4.06 -7.75 -11.25
C THR A 339 4.88 -7.47 -12.51
N VAL A 340 6.21 -7.45 -12.37
CA VAL A 340 7.16 -7.21 -13.46
C VAL A 340 8.46 -7.94 -13.19
N ILE A 341 9.16 -8.29 -14.27
CA ILE A 341 10.50 -8.88 -14.25
C ILE A 341 11.41 -7.96 -15.07
N PHE A 342 12.42 -7.38 -14.42
CA PHE A 342 13.46 -6.61 -15.08
C PHE A 342 14.62 -7.49 -15.46
N THR A 343 15.01 -7.44 -16.74
CA THR A 343 16.17 -8.14 -17.28
C THR A 343 17.47 -7.41 -16.91
N PRO A 344 18.62 -8.11 -16.85
CA PRO A 344 19.91 -7.48 -16.59
C PRO A 344 20.27 -6.43 -17.64
N ILE A 345 20.66 -5.25 -17.18
CA ILE A 345 21.08 -4.12 -18.01
C ILE A 345 22.31 -3.41 -17.41
N PRO A 346 23.39 -4.12 -17.05
CA PRO A 346 24.49 -3.50 -16.31
C PRO A 346 25.12 -2.32 -17.06
N GLU A 347 25.28 -2.41 -18.36
CA GLU A 347 25.86 -1.34 -19.20
C GLU A 347 24.95 -0.11 -19.25
N LEU A 348 23.64 -0.30 -19.48
CA LEU A 348 22.67 0.80 -19.52
C LEU A 348 22.52 1.46 -18.16
N ALA A 349 22.52 0.67 -17.07
CA ALA A 349 22.45 1.20 -15.71
C ALA A 349 23.69 2.03 -15.37
N TYR A 350 24.87 1.57 -15.76
CA TYR A 350 26.12 2.31 -15.58
C TYR A 350 26.12 3.63 -16.37
N GLN A 351 25.78 3.59 -17.67
CA GLN A 351 25.70 4.79 -18.52
C GLN A 351 24.70 5.79 -17.97
N SER A 352 23.50 5.34 -17.62
CA SER A 352 22.46 6.18 -17.03
C SER A 352 22.95 6.93 -15.79
N SER A 353 23.61 6.23 -14.85
CA SER A 353 24.16 6.85 -13.65
C SER A 353 25.34 7.77 -13.95
N ALA A 354 26.23 7.41 -14.90
CA ALA A 354 27.37 8.24 -15.30
C ALA A 354 26.96 9.54 -15.99
N ASP A 355 25.92 9.48 -16.80
CA ASP A 355 25.41 10.62 -17.59
C ASP A 355 24.38 11.45 -16.82
N GLY A 356 23.88 10.96 -15.69
CA GLY A 356 22.82 11.60 -14.91
C GLY A 356 21.45 11.58 -15.62
N VAL A 357 21.23 10.64 -16.55
CA VAL A 357 20.02 10.54 -17.38
C VAL A 357 19.31 9.21 -17.15
N PRO A 358 18.02 9.18 -16.74
CA PRO A 358 17.31 7.92 -16.53
C PRO A 358 17.28 7.01 -17.77
N VAL A 359 17.37 5.69 -17.55
CA VAL A 359 17.40 4.68 -18.64
C VAL A 359 16.24 4.87 -19.62
N ILE A 360 15.03 5.15 -19.12
CA ILE A 360 13.84 5.32 -19.97
C ILE A 360 13.87 6.58 -20.86
N ILE A 361 14.68 7.57 -20.51
CA ILE A 361 14.90 8.77 -21.31
C ILE A 361 15.97 8.49 -22.36
N GLN A 362 17.09 7.89 -21.94
CA GLN A 362 18.25 7.64 -22.79
C GLN A 362 17.99 6.49 -23.81
N HIS A 363 17.19 5.48 -23.41
CA HIS A 363 16.92 4.28 -24.20
C HIS A 363 15.40 3.99 -24.26
N SER A 364 14.63 4.90 -24.87
CA SER A 364 13.15 4.87 -24.90
C SER A 364 12.57 3.57 -25.49
N ASP A 365 13.26 2.97 -26.47
CA ASP A 365 12.78 1.77 -27.19
C ASP A 365 13.30 0.45 -26.60
N SER A 366 14.04 0.52 -25.50
CA SER A 366 14.62 -0.68 -24.87
C SER A 366 13.56 -1.59 -24.24
N LEU A 367 13.90 -2.89 -24.13
CA LEU A 367 13.07 -3.84 -23.38
C LEU A 367 12.83 -3.38 -21.94
N THR A 368 13.82 -2.77 -21.33
CA THR A 368 13.71 -2.22 -19.98
C THR A 368 12.66 -1.13 -19.89
N THR A 369 12.60 -0.21 -20.86
CA THR A 369 11.58 0.81 -20.93
C THR A 369 10.18 0.19 -21.05
N GLN A 370 10.01 -0.87 -21.85
CA GLN A 370 8.75 -1.63 -21.93
C GLN A 370 8.38 -2.29 -20.60
N GLN A 371 9.38 -2.76 -19.83
CA GLN A 371 9.15 -3.33 -18.49
C GLN A 371 8.69 -2.25 -17.49
N TYR A 372 9.22 -1.03 -17.56
CA TYR A 372 8.72 0.10 -16.79
C TYR A 372 7.30 0.51 -17.17
N HIS A 373 6.98 0.49 -18.49
CA HIS A 373 5.59 0.69 -18.95
C HIS A 373 4.64 -0.34 -18.34
N LYS A 374 5.03 -1.61 -18.35
CA LYS A 374 4.23 -2.68 -17.74
C LYS A 374 4.01 -2.48 -16.25
N LEU A 375 5.04 -2.03 -15.51
CA LEU A 375 4.91 -1.72 -14.09
C LEU A 375 3.99 -0.53 -13.88
N ALA A 376 4.21 0.58 -14.58
CA ALA A 376 3.40 1.79 -14.47
C ALA A 376 1.91 1.50 -14.73
N ALA A 377 1.60 0.76 -15.81
CA ALA A 377 0.21 0.37 -16.14
C ALA A 377 -0.47 -0.50 -15.07
N LYS A 378 0.29 -1.16 -14.18
CA LYS A 378 -0.26 -1.94 -13.06
C LYS A 378 -0.45 -1.12 -11.79
N LEU A 379 0.17 0.05 -11.74
CA LEU A 379 0.10 0.96 -10.60
C LEU A 379 -0.96 2.06 -10.80
N LEU A 380 -1.32 2.35 -12.05
CA LEU A 380 -2.43 3.24 -12.43
C LEU A 380 -3.78 2.57 -12.16
#